data_1b08bd8fe7d3ec05cb9e7742c2f11ce9
#
_entry.id   1b08bd8fe7d3ec05cb9e7742c2f11ce9
#
_cell.length_a   1.000
_cell.length_b   1.000
_cell.length_c   1.000
_cell.angle_alpha   90.00
_cell.angle_beta   90.00
_cell.angle_gamma   90.00
#
_symmetry.space_group_name_H-M   'P 1'
#
loop_
_entity.id
_entity.type
_entity.pdbx_description
1 polymer ?
#
loop_
_entity_poly.entity_id
_entity_poly.type
_entity_poly.pdbx_seq_one_letter_code
_entity_poly.pdbx_strand_id
1 'polypeptide(L)'
;MSVQTRPDLKTVLISTGLVLTLAMGVRHGFGFWMQPISQAHGWTRETYSMAMALQNLMWGLFGPFAGMAVDRFGTARIVVFGALMYAAGLVWMAIVDNAALFVTGSGILIGLALSCTAFGAVSSIIGRTAPMEKRSWAFGISSAASSLGQFVMMPVEQRLISHTSWQTAFYVLAALQLLIMLPMALRLREPAAEHAHGEHQSIGNAIREAFSHKPFLCLMTGYFVCGFQVIFIGVHMPAYLKDKGILDPDVAVTALALIGLFNIFGSFYAGKLGGTIQKRYLLCTIYFSRAIVVGLFLLAPLSTWSVYLFAAGMGLLWLSTVPLTNGIIASIFGVKHLSMLSGFVFFSHQVGSFLGAWLGGYLYTRFGNYNAVWGIILLLSLFATLVNLPVSEKPVQRLQTA
;
A
#
# COMPACT_ATOMS: atom_id res chain seq x y z
N MET A 1 -29.14 -20.08 20.72
CA MET A 1 -27.98 -19.25 20.45
C MET A 1 -26.85 -20.17 19.99
N SER A 2 -26.50 -20.19 18.72
CA SER A 2 -25.35 -20.99 18.21
C SER A 2 -24.07 -20.45 18.82
N VAL A 3 -23.33 -21.32 19.49
CA VAL A 3 -21.95 -21.01 19.95
C VAL A 3 -21.15 -20.61 18.71
N GLN A 4 -20.80 -19.33 18.59
CA GLN A 4 -19.93 -18.86 17.52
C GLN A 4 -18.54 -19.44 17.79
N THR A 5 -18.20 -20.52 17.10
CA THR A 5 -16.84 -21.06 17.09
C THR A 5 -15.91 -20.13 16.33
N ARG A 6 -14.69 -19.94 16.82
CA ARG A 6 -13.65 -19.18 16.08
C ARG A 6 -13.39 -19.84 14.72
N PRO A 7 -13.27 -19.06 13.63
CA PRO A 7 -12.94 -19.63 12.34
C PRO A 7 -11.54 -20.30 12.40
N ASP A 8 -11.38 -21.41 11.68
CA ASP A 8 -10.10 -22.09 11.57
C ASP A 8 -9.09 -21.26 10.72
N LEU A 9 -7.82 -21.51 10.91
CA LEU A 9 -6.73 -20.77 10.26
C LEU A 9 -6.85 -20.79 8.72
N LYS A 10 -7.26 -21.92 8.13
CA LYS A 10 -7.45 -22.06 6.68
C LYS A 10 -8.53 -21.11 6.17
N THR A 11 -9.68 -21.08 6.84
CA THR A 11 -10.79 -20.18 6.52
C THR A 11 -10.37 -18.71 6.64
N VAL A 12 -9.62 -18.35 7.70
CA VAL A 12 -9.09 -16.99 7.88
C VAL A 12 -8.14 -16.62 6.73
N LEU A 13 -7.18 -17.47 6.40
CA LEU A 13 -6.20 -17.17 5.35
C LEU A 13 -6.84 -17.05 3.96
N ILE A 14 -7.81 -17.92 3.63
CA ILE A 14 -8.52 -17.84 2.35
C ILE A 14 -9.34 -16.56 2.30
N SER A 15 -10.11 -16.27 3.35
CA SER A 15 -11.01 -15.12 3.38
C SER A 15 -10.23 -13.79 3.37
N THR A 16 -9.22 -13.66 4.21
CA THR A 16 -8.36 -12.45 4.24
C THR A 16 -7.54 -12.33 2.96
N GLY A 17 -7.07 -13.44 2.41
CA GLY A 17 -6.35 -13.46 1.14
C GLY A 17 -7.18 -12.92 -0.01
N LEU A 18 -8.44 -13.38 -0.16
CA LEU A 18 -9.35 -12.89 -1.21
C LEU A 18 -9.72 -11.41 -1.00
N VAL A 19 -9.96 -10.97 0.24
CA VAL A 19 -10.22 -9.56 0.55
C VAL A 19 -9.02 -8.71 0.14
N LEU A 20 -7.80 -9.11 0.50
CA LEU A 20 -6.57 -8.38 0.16
C LEU A 20 -6.29 -8.39 -1.36
N THR A 21 -6.50 -9.53 -2.02
CA THR A 21 -6.35 -9.67 -3.47
C THR A 21 -7.22 -8.66 -4.20
N LEU A 22 -8.50 -8.55 -3.84
CA LEU A 22 -9.42 -7.61 -4.48
C LEU A 22 -9.14 -6.17 -4.09
N ALA A 23 -9.02 -5.86 -2.79
CA ALA A 23 -8.82 -4.49 -2.33
C ALA A 23 -7.54 -3.88 -2.91
N MET A 24 -6.42 -4.61 -2.83
CA MET A 24 -5.14 -4.14 -3.32
C MET A 24 -5.03 -4.24 -4.84
N GLY A 25 -5.62 -5.28 -5.43
CA GLY A 25 -5.64 -5.46 -6.87
C GLY A 25 -6.29 -4.27 -7.57
N VAL A 26 -7.55 -3.97 -7.26
CA VAL A 26 -8.29 -2.82 -7.83
C VAL A 26 -7.57 -1.50 -7.57
N ARG A 27 -7.04 -1.30 -6.37
CA ARG A 27 -6.29 -0.07 -6.06
C ARG A 27 -5.08 0.13 -6.96
N HIS A 28 -4.32 -0.91 -7.25
CA HIS A 28 -3.10 -0.79 -8.05
C HIS A 28 -3.38 -0.50 -9.53
N GLY A 29 -4.57 -0.83 -10.03
CA GLY A 29 -5.01 -0.54 -11.39
C GLY A 29 -5.44 0.91 -11.64
N PHE A 30 -5.62 1.73 -10.61
CA PHE A 30 -6.13 3.11 -10.77
C PHE A 30 -5.32 3.99 -11.72
N GLY A 31 -4.06 3.66 -12.01
CA GLY A 31 -3.29 4.37 -13.03
C GLY A 31 -3.87 4.27 -14.45
N PHE A 32 -4.58 3.18 -14.80
CA PHE A 32 -5.20 2.99 -16.11
C PHE A 32 -6.43 3.90 -16.33
N TRP A 33 -7.07 4.34 -15.26
CA TRP A 33 -8.28 5.15 -15.31
C TRP A 33 -8.02 6.64 -15.51
N MET A 34 -6.78 7.10 -15.30
CA MET A 34 -6.41 8.51 -15.39
C MET A 34 -6.78 9.11 -16.74
N GLN A 35 -6.36 8.47 -17.83
CA GLN A 35 -6.61 9.02 -19.17
C GLN A 35 -8.06 8.93 -19.60
N PRO A 36 -8.78 7.79 -19.50
CA PRO A 36 -10.18 7.70 -19.85
C PRO A 36 -11.06 8.73 -19.13
N ILE A 37 -10.87 8.89 -17.82
CA ILE A 37 -11.67 9.84 -17.01
C ILE A 37 -11.30 11.28 -17.34
N SER A 38 -10.00 11.60 -17.41
CA SER A 38 -9.56 12.96 -17.74
C SER A 38 -10.04 13.40 -19.11
N GLN A 39 -10.00 12.52 -20.11
CA GLN A 39 -10.49 12.82 -21.46
C GLN A 39 -12.02 12.96 -21.52
N ALA A 40 -12.77 12.10 -20.83
CA ALA A 40 -14.22 12.14 -20.81
C ALA A 40 -14.79 13.45 -20.24
N HIS A 41 -14.12 14.00 -19.21
CA HIS A 41 -14.58 15.21 -18.50
C HIS A 41 -13.81 16.48 -18.89
N GLY A 42 -12.78 16.39 -19.73
CA GLY A 42 -11.88 17.51 -20.01
C GLY A 42 -11.04 17.94 -18.79
N TRP A 43 -10.82 17.04 -17.82
CA TRP A 43 -10.04 17.35 -16.61
C TRP A 43 -8.55 17.19 -16.84
N THR A 44 -7.77 17.94 -16.06
CA THR A 44 -6.32 17.79 -16.03
C THR A 44 -5.91 16.49 -15.34
N ARG A 45 -4.69 16.02 -15.61
CA ARG A 45 -4.09 14.88 -14.86
C ARG A 45 -3.95 15.21 -13.38
N GLU A 46 -3.78 16.50 -13.04
CA GLU A 46 -3.72 16.95 -11.65
C GLU A 46 -5.02 16.65 -10.90
N THR A 47 -6.18 16.90 -11.52
CA THR A 47 -7.50 16.61 -10.91
C THR A 47 -7.63 15.13 -10.52
N TYR A 48 -7.31 14.23 -11.45
CA TYR A 48 -7.36 12.80 -11.18
C TYR A 48 -6.32 12.39 -10.11
N SER A 49 -5.09 12.88 -10.25
CA SER A 49 -4.00 12.58 -9.33
C SER A 49 -4.26 13.09 -7.91
N MET A 50 -4.98 14.22 -7.77
CA MET A 50 -5.40 14.74 -6.46
C MET A 50 -6.40 13.79 -5.77
N ALA A 51 -7.32 13.17 -6.54
CA ALA A 51 -8.20 12.14 -5.98
C ALA A 51 -7.41 10.94 -5.44
N MET A 52 -6.43 10.47 -6.20
CA MET A 52 -5.54 9.38 -5.78
C MET A 52 -4.65 9.77 -4.60
N ALA A 53 -4.18 11.01 -4.57
CA ALA A 53 -3.41 11.57 -3.48
C ALA A 53 -4.23 11.58 -2.17
N LEU A 54 -5.44 12.15 -2.23
CA LEU A 54 -6.35 12.21 -1.08
C LEU A 54 -6.73 10.81 -0.59
N GLN A 55 -6.95 9.86 -1.50
CA GLN A 55 -7.20 8.46 -1.17
C GLN A 55 -6.09 7.85 -0.31
N ASN A 56 -4.83 8.06 -0.69
CA ASN A 56 -3.69 7.54 0.07
C ASN A 56 -3.57 8.22 1.44
N LEU A 57 -3.77 9.54 1.50
CA LEU A 57 -3.74 10.26 2.77
C LEU A 57 -4.83 9.79 3.73
N MET A 58 -6.06 9.62 3.23
CA MET A 58 -7.19 9.12 4.02
C MET A 58 -6.95 7.66 4.47
N TRP A 59 -6.40 6.81 3.61
CA TRP A 59 -6.01 5.47 4.01
C TRP A 59 -5.03 5.47 5.19
N GLY A 60 -4.00 6.30 5.16
CA GLY A 60 -3.05 6.45 6.26
C GLY A 60 -3.69 7.01 7.53
N LEU A 61 -4.49 8.06 7.37
CA LEU A 61 -5.15 8.75 8.48
C LEU A 61 -6.16 7.85 9.20
N PHE A 62 -6.99 7.15 8.45
CA PHE A 62 -8.03 6.27 9.02
C PHE A 62 -7.51 4.89 9.45
N GLY A 63 -6.29 4.50 9.07
CA GLY A 63 -5.71 3.20 9.43
C GLY A 63 -5.73 2.90 10.93
N PRO A 64 -5.23 3.77 11.81
CA PRO A 64 -5.29 3.56 13.26
C PRO A 64 -6.71 3.45 13.80
N PHE A 65 -7.65 4.26 13.29
CA PHE A 65 -9.06 4.22 13.70
C PHE A 65 -9.74 2.93 13.25
N ALA A 66 -9.46 2.46 12.03
CA ALA A 66 -9.94 1.17 11.55
C ALA A 66 -9.41 0.01 12.40
N GLY A 67 -8.14 0.06 12.80
CA GLY A 67 -7.55 -0.91 13.74
C GLY A 67 -8.29 -0.95 15.08
N MET A 68 -8.50 0.22 15.70
CA MET A 68 -9.28 0.32 16.96
C MET A 68 -10.73 -0.18 16.78
N ALA A 69 -11.35 0.11 15.63
CA ALA A 69 -12.69 -0.37 15.33
C ALA A 69 -12.72 -1.89 15.15
N VAL A 70 -11.69 -2.50 14.53
CA VAL A 70 -11.54 -3.97 14.45
C VAL A 70 -11.44 -4.57 15.83
N ASP A 71 -10.67 -4.01 16.72
CA ASP A 71 -10.51 -4.52 18.09
C ASP A 71 -11.82 -4.42 18.90
N ARG A 72 -12.59 -3.36 18.67
CA ARG A 72 -13.86 -3.14 19.39
C ARG A 72 -15.06 -3.90 18.80
N PHE A 73 -15.18 -3.91 17.46
CA PHE A 73 -16.38 -4.41 16.77
C PHE A 73 -16.14 -5.72 16.03
N GLY A 74 -14.91 -6.21 15.97
CA GLY A 74 -14.49 -7.42 15.28
C GLY A 74 -14.18 -7.19 13.78
N THR A 75 -13.30 -8.03 13.24
CA THR A 75 -12.79 -7.93 11.86
C THR A 75 -13.91 -8.00 10.82
N ALA A 76 -14.88 -8.91 10.98
CA ALA A 76 -15.94 -9.10 9.98
C ALA A 76 -16.76 -7.83 9.71
N ARG A 77 -17.18 -7.11 10.76
CA ARG A 77 -18.02 -5.90 10.61
C ARG A 77 -17.26 -4.78 9.92
N ILE A 78 -15.99 -4.61 10.25
CA ILE A 78 -15.15 -3.56 9.69
C ILE A 78 -14.83 -3.85 8.22
N VAL A 79 -14.55 -5.10 7.86
CA VAL A 79 -14.33 -5.49 6.45
C VAL A 79 -15.62 -5.37 5.64
N VAL A 80 -16.80 -5.71 6.20
CA VAL A 80 -18.10 -5.46 5.54
C VAL A 80 -18.30 -3.97 5.28
N PHE A 81 -18.09 -3.13 6.29
CA PHE A 81 -18.16 -1.68 6.13
C PHE A 81 -17.19 -1.18 5.05
N GLY A 82 -15.94 -1.65 5.07
CA GLY A 82 -14.94 -1.33 4.05
C GLY A 82 -15.35 -1.76 2.65
N ALA A 83 -15.91 -2.96 2.48
CA ALA A 83 -16.41 -3.44 1.19
C ALA A 83 -17.54 -2.57 0.63
N LEU A 84 -18.48 -2.15 1.49
CA LEU A 84 -19.57 -1.24 1.12
C LEU A 84 -19.03 0.15 0.71
N MET A 85 -18.09 0.70 1.49
CA MET A 85 -17.45 1.97 1.16
C MET A 85 -16.64 1.90 -0.13
N TYR A 86 -15.97 0.76 -0.39
CA TYR A 86 -15.22 0.55 -1.62
C TYR A 86 -16.14 0.56 -2.83
N ALA A 87 -17.21 -0.25 -2.79
CA ALA A 87 -18.21 -0.30 -3.85
C ALA A 87 -18.87 1.08 -4.06
N ALA A 88 -19.25 1.76 -2.98
CA ALA A 88 -19.81 3.11 -3.05
C ALA A 88 -18.82 4.10 -3.69
N GLY A 89 -17.52 4.03 -3.35
CA GLY A 89 -16.49 4.87 -3.94
C GLY A 89 -16.29 4.62 -5.43
N LEU A 90 -16.30 3.35 -5.88
CA LEU A 90 -16.23 3.00 -7.30
C LEU A 90 -17.45 3.49 -8.08
N VAL A 91 -18.66 3.31 -7.53
CA VAL A 91 -19.89 3.84 -8.12
C VAL A 91 -19.85 5.38 -8.17
N TRP A 92 -19.37 6.02 -7.10
CA TRP A 92 -19.20 7.48 -7.07
C TRP A 92 -18.27 7.96 -8.18
N MET A 93 -17.15 7.29 -8.40
CA MET A 93 -16.22 7.61 -9.49
C MET A 93 -16.88 7.47 -10.87
N ALA A 94 -17.86 6.58 -11.02
CA ALA A 94 -18.57 6.35 -12.30
C ALA A 94 -19.63 7.41 -12.63
N ILE A 95 -20.23 8.07 -11.61
CA ILE A 95 -21.41 8.93 -11.80
C ILE A 95 -21.16 10.43 -11.61
N VAL A 96 -20.02 10.81 -11.02
CA VAL A 96 -19.76 12.20 -10.64
C VAL A 96 -19.06 12.95 -11.76
N ASP A 97 -19.68 14.04 -12.23
CA ASP A 97 -19.18 14.92 -13.29
C ASP A 97 -18.48 16.18 -12.77
N ASN A 98 -18.54 16.45 -11.46
CA ASN A 98 -17.89 17.60 -10.85
C ASN A 98 -16.52 17.23 -10.29
N ALA A 99 -15.47 17.94 -10.71
CA ALA A 99 -14.07 17.65 -10.34
C ALA A 99 -13.83 17.67 -8.82
N ALA A 100 -14.38 18.66 -8.10
CA ALA A 100 -14.20 18.76 -6.65
C ALA A 100 -14.90 17.62 -5.90
N LEU A 101 -16.11 17.26 -6.33
CA LEU A 101 -16.85 16.13 -5.77
C LEU A 101 -16.20 14.79 -6.14
N PHE A 102 -15.60 14.66 -7.34
CA PHE A 102 -14.83 13.51 -7.73
C PHE A 102 -13.62 13.33 -6.80
N VAL A 103 -12.81 14.39 -6.62
CA VAL A 103 -11.62 14.36 -5.77
C VAL A 103 -11.97 14.03 -4.33
N THR A 104 -12.93 14.74 -3.74
CA THR A 104 -13.25 14.57 -2.31
C THR A 104 -13.96 13.25 -2.05
N GLY A 105 -14.98 12.90 -2.85
CA GLY A 105 -15.78 11.71 -2.65
C GLY A 105 -14.99 10.43 -2.90
N SER A 106 -14.31 10.29 -4.04
CA SER A 106 -13.48 9.11 -4.32
C SER A 106 -12.30 9.00 -3.36
N GLY A 107 -11.65 10.12 -3.05
CA GLY A 107 -10.52 10.16 -2.12
C GLY A 107 -10.91 9.69 -0.72
N ILE A 108 -12.01 10.19 -0.17
CA ILE A 108 -12.47 9.83 1.17
C ILE A 108 -13.05 8.41 1.20
N LEU A 109 -13.97 8.09 0.29
CA LEU A 109 -14.66 6.79 0.30
C LEU A 109 -13.69 5.63 0.09
N ILE A 110 -12.85 5.70 -0.94
CA ILE A 110 -11.87 4.63 -1.21
C ILE A 110 -10.76 4.62 -0.15
N GLY A 111 -10.29 5.78 0.32
CA GLY A 111 -9.28 5.86 1.37
C GLY A 111 -9.76 5.21 2.68
N LEU A 112 -10.99 5.49 3.10
CA LEU A 112 -11.62 4.85 4.26
C LEU A 112 -11.84 3.34 4.01
N ALA A 113 -12.29 2.96 2.83
CA ALA A 113 -12.47 1.56 2.45
C ALA A 113 -11.16 0.77 2.55
N LEU A 114 -10.06 1.31 2.03
CA LEU A 114 -8.72 0.71 2.13
C LEU A 114 -8.26 0.56 3.57
N SER A 115 -8.53 1.54 4.45
CA SER A 115 -8.23 1.42 5.88
C SER A 115 -8.91 0.22 6.52
N CYS A 116 -10.11 -0.11 6.06
CA CYS A 116 -10.94 -1.20 6.60
C CYS A 116 -10.72 -2.55 5.92
N THR A 117 -10.05 -2.61 4.74
CA THR A 117 -9.89 -3.84 3.95
C THR A 117 -8.44 -4.22 3.67
N ALA A 118 -7.48 -3.31 3.90
CA ALA A 118 -6.07 -3.58 3.73
C ALA A 118 -5.48 -4.44 4.86
N PHE A 119 -4.20 -4.78 4.71
CA PHE A 119 -3.47 -5.68 5.61
C PHE A 119 -3.60 -5.29 7.10
N GLY A 120 -3.58 -3.99 7.44
CA GLY A 120 -3.74 -3.52 8.82
C GLY A 120 -5.02 -4.02 9.48
N ALA A 121 -6.15 -3.95 8.78
CA ALA A 121 -7.45 -4.37 9.32
C ALA A 121 -7.57 -5.89 9.50
N VAL A 122 -7.00 -6.68 8.58
CA VAL A 122 -7.11 -8.15 8.63
C VAL A 122 -5.99 -8.82 9.43
N SER A 123 -4.89 -8.13 9.72
CA SER A 123 -3.76 -8.68 10.46
C SER A 123 -4.12 -9.12 11.90
N SER A 124 -5.05 -8.42 12.54
CA SER A 124 -5.54 -8.75 13.88
C SER A 124 -6.11 -10.17 13.96
N ILE A 125 -7.03 -10.52 13.05
CA ILE A 125 -7.65 -11.86 13.06
C ILE A 125 -6.63 -12.95 12.72
N ILE A 126 -5.71 -12.67 11.79
CA ILE A 126 -4.63 -13.60 11.45
C ILE A 126 -3.73 -13.85 12.67
N GLY A 127 -3.34 -12.78 13.36
CA GLY A 127 -2.51 -12.86 14.56
C GLY A 127 -3.17 -13.59 15.74
N ARG A 128 -4.50 -13.47 15.90
CA ARG A 128 -5.27 -14.17 16.94
C ARG A 128 -5.54 -15.63 16.62
N THR A 129 -5.67 -15.97 15.32
CA THR A 129 -6.02 -17.34 14.90
C THR A 129 -4.80 -18.21 14.66
N ALA A 130 -3.69 -17.64 14.19
CA ALA A 130 -2.47 -18.38 13.88
C ALA A 130 -1.70 -18.75 15.15
N PRO A 131 -1.33 -20.04 15.33
CA PRO A 131 -0.37 -20.47 16.37
C PRO A 131 0.92 -19.67 16.27
N MET A 132 1.63 -19.46 17.40
CA MET A 132 2.85 -18.63 17.45
C MET A 132 3.89 -19.05 16.41
N GLU A 133 4.08 -20.36 16.24
CA GLU A 133 5.06 -20.94 15.31
C GLU A 133 4.71 -20.67 13.83
N LYS A 134 3.42 -20.51 13.52
CA LYS A 134 2.90 -20.30 12.15
C LYS A 134 2.52 -18.84 11.86
N ARG A 135 2.59 -17.96 12.84
CA ARG A 135 2.09 -16.58 12.71
C ARG A 135 2.83 -15.79 11.62
N SER A 136 4.15 -15.87 11.59
CA SER A 136 4.97 -15.21 10.56
C SER A 136 4.65 -15.74 9.16
N TRP A 137 4.49 -17.05 9.01
CA TRP A 137 4.08 -17.69 7.76
C TRP A 137 2.68 -17.23 7.32
N ALA A 138 1.72 -17.14 8.25
CA ALA A 138 0.36 -16.68 7.94
C ALA A 138 0.32 -15.22 7.46
N PHE A 139 1.12 -14.34 8.07
CA PHE A 139 1.29 -12.95 7.60
C PHE A 139 1.97 -12.90 6.22
N GLY A 140 2.95 -13.78 5.97
CA GLY A 140 3.60 -13.89 4.67
C GLY A 140 2.64 -14.26 3.55
N ILE A 141 1.78 -15.27 3.77
CA ILE A 141 0.73 -15.67 2.81
C ILE A 141 -0.22 -14.50 2.52
N SER A 142 -0.67 -13.80 3.55
CA SER A 142 -1.60 -12.69 3.40
C SER A 142 -0.96 -11.50 2.65
N SER A 143 0.31 -11.23 2.90
CA SER A 143 1.07 -10.23 2.14
C SER A 143 1.24 -10.63 0.67
N ALA A 144 1.54 -11.91 0.41
CA ALA A 144 1.64 -12.44 -0.94
C ALA A 144 0.30 -12.36 -1.70
N ALA A 145 -0.84 -12.54 -1.02
CA ALA A 145 -2.16 -12.38 -1.61
C ALA A 145 -2.43 -10.95 -2.09
N SER A 146 -1.93 -9.92 -1.40
CA SER A 146 -2.00 -8.53 -1.85
C SER A 146 -1.23 -8.32 -3.17
N SER A 147 -0.04 -8.89 -3.29
CA SER A 147 0.79 -8.81 -4.51
C SER A 147 0.20 -9.65 -5.65
N LEU A 148 -0.40 -10.80 -5.33
CA LEU A 148 -1.15 -11.59 -6.29
C LEU A 148 -2.34 -10.80 -6.85
N GLY A 149 -3.01 -10.02 -5.99
CA GLY A 149 -4.09 -9.11 -6.40
C GLY A 149 -3.61 -8.11 -7.43
N GLN A 150 -2.48 -7.47 -7.21
CA GLN A 150 -1.87 -6.56 -8.17
C GLN A 150 -1.61 -7.28 -9.51
N PHE A 151 -1.01 -8.45 -9.47
CA PHE A 151 -0.69 -9.22 -10.69
C PHE A 151 -1.94 -9.63 -11.49
N VAL A 152 -2.98 -10.13 -10.80
CA VAL A 152 -4.20 -10.66 -11.45
C VAL A 152 -5.14 -9.56 -11.91
N MET A 153 -5.33 -8.50 -11.10
CA MET A 153 -6.35 -7.48 -11.40
C MET A 153 -5.92 -6.50 -12.48
N MET A 154 -4.62 -6.27 -12.69
CA MET A 154 -4.13 -5.40 -13.76
C MET A 154 -4.69 -5.78 -15.15
N PRO A 155 -4.51 -7.03 -15.65
CA PRO A 155 -5.09 -7.42 -16.92
C PRO A 155 -6.63 -7.43 -16.92
N VAL A 156 -7.27 -7.73 -15.79
CA VAL A 156 -8.74 -7.70 -15.66
C VAL A 156 -9.26 -6.28 -15.85
N GLU A 157 -8.70 -5.30 -15.14
CA GLU A 157 -9.12 -3.90 -15.25
C GLU A 157 -8.89 -3.34 -16.65
N GLN A 158 -7.72 -3.60 -17.24
CA GLN A 158 -7.44 -3.15 -18.60
C GLN A 158 -8.41 -3.73 -19.61
N ARG A 159 -8.75 -5.02 -19.52
CA ARG A 159 -9.76 -5.63 -20.39
C ARG A 159 -11.16 -5.05 -20.18
N LEU A 160 -11.55 -4.78 -18.94
CA LEU A 160 -12.81 -4.11 -18.66
C LEU A 160 -12.86 -2.72 -19.31
N ILE A 161 -11.80 -1.91 -19.17
CA ILE A 161 -11.71 -0.58 -19.76
C ILE A 161 -11.74 -0.64 -21.30
N SER A 162 -11.06 -1.62 -21.92
CA SER A 162 -10.94 -1.72 -23.38
C SER A 162 -12.19 -2.29 -24.07
N HIS A 163 -12.98 -3.12 -23.39
CA HIS A 163 -14.16 -3.79 -23.96
C HIS A 163 -15.49 -3.17 -23.50
N THR A 164 -15.47 -2.26 -22.51
CA THR A 164 -16.68 -1.57 -22.03
C THR A 164 -16.40 -0.10 -21.87
N SER A 165 -17.40 0.67 -21.38
CA SER A 165 -17.13 2.04 -20.94
C SER A 165 -16.42 2.03 -19.59
N TRP A 166 -15.64 3.07 -19.29
CA TRP A 166 -14.97 3.21 -18.01
C TRP A 166 -15.97 3.24 -16.84
N GLN A 167 -17.18 3.78 -17.03
CA GLN A 167 -18.25 3.74 -16.02
C GLN A 167 -18.72 2.30 -15.76
N THR A 168 -19.01 1.55 -16.83
CA THR A 168 -19.43 0.13 -16.73
C THR A 168 -18.37 -0.70 -16.03
N ALA A 169 -17.10 -0.46 -16.33
CA ALA A 169 -16.01 -1.18 -15.67
C ALA A 169 -15.97 -0.89 -14.16
N PHE A 170 -16.22 0.35 -13.70
CA PHE A 170 -16.35 0.65 -12.27
C PHE A 170 -17.55 -0.05 -11.62
N TYR A 171 -18.70 -0.13 -12.30
CA TYR A 171 -19.85 -0.89 -11.77
C TYR A 171 -19.53 -2.38 -11.63
N VAL A 172 -18.83 -2.97 -12.61
CA VAL A 172 -18.41 -4.37 -12.52
C VAL A 172 -17.45 -4.58 -11.36
N LEU A 173 -16.45 -3.69 -11.18
CA LEU A 173 -15.53 -3.78 -10.04
C LEU A 173 -16.25 -3.59 -8.72
N ALA A 174 -17.22 -2.67 -8.62
CA ALA A 174 -18.04 -2.48 -7.42
C ALA A 174 -18.85 -3.75 -7.09
N ALA A 175 -19.44 -4.38 -8.11
CA ALA A 175 -20.16 -5.64 -7.94
C ALA A 175 -19.22 -6.77 -7.48
N LEU A 176 -18.03 -6.90 -8.06
CA LEU A 176 -17.02 -7.88 -7.63
C LEU A 176 -16.59 -7.66 -6.17
N GLN A 177 -16.40 -6.40 -5.74
CA GLN A 177 -16.09 -6.09 -4.34
C GLN A 177 -17.20 -6.61 -3.41
N LEU A 178 -18.46 -6.37 -3.73
CA LEU A 178 -19.58 -6.84 -2.91
C LEU A 178 -19.75 -8.37 -2.96
N LEU A 179 -19.76 -8.96 -4.14
CA LEU A 179 -20.00 -10.39 -4.35
C LEU A 179 -18.95 -11.29 -3.72
N ILE A 180 -17.71 -10.85 -3.64
CA ILE A 180 -16.61 -11.64 -3.10
C ILE A 180 -16.26 -11.21 -1.68
N MET A 181 -16.10 -9.90 -1.42
CA MET A 181 -15.67 -9.45 -0.08
C MET A 181 -16.74 -9.67 1.00
N LEU A 182 -18.03 -9.47 0.71
CA LEU A 182 -19.05 -9.64 1.73
C LEU A 182 -19.12 -11.09 2.24
N PRO A 183 -19.22 -12.13 1.39
CA PRO A 183 -19.18 -13.50 1.87
C PRO A 183 -17.90 -13.84 2.62
N MET A 184 -16.75 -13.34 2.16
CA MET A 184 -15.47 -13.58 2.83
C MET A 184 -15.42 -12.88 4.19
N ALA A 185 -15.86 -11.62 4.27
CA ALA A 185 -15.95 -10.89 5.54
C ALA A 185 -16.85 -11.58 6.56
N LEU A 186 -17.97 -12.12 6.13
CA LEU A 186 -18.89 -12.84 7.01
C LEU A 186 -18.30 -14.13 7.62
N ARG A 187 -17.34 -14.76 6.92
CA ARG A 187 -16.58 -15.90 7.45
C ARG A 187 -15.52 -15.52 8.49
N LEU A 188 -15.19 -14.23 8.61
CA LEU A 188 -14.24 -13.69 9.59
C LEU A 188 -14.92 -13.30 10.92
N ARG A 189 -16.12 -13.78 11.21
CA ARG A 189 -16.79 -13.52 12.49
C ARG A 189 -16.05 -14.18 13.63
N GLU A 190 -15.75 -13.39 14.64
CA GLU A 190 -15.09 -13.82 15.89
C GLU A 190 -16.02 -13.54 17.08
N PRO A 191 -15.94 -14.32 18.16
CA PRO A 191 -16.46 -13.90 19.44
C PRO A 191 -15.79 -12.59 19.87
N ALA A 192 -16.50 -11.74 20.61
CA ALA A 192 -15.92 -10.50 21.13
C ALA A 192 -14.60 -10.80 21.88
N ALA A 193 -13.55 -10.04 21.56
CA ALA A 193 -12.25 -10.25 22.16
C ALA A 193 -12.31 -9.95 23.66
N GLU A 194 -11.96 -10.92 24.52
CA GLU A 194 -11.63 -10.66 25.91
C GLU A 194 -10.36 -9.80 25.93
N HIS A 195 -10.44 -8.65 26.58
CA HIS A 195 -9.33 -7.71 26.69
C HIS A 195 -8.20 -8.36 27.47
N ALA A 196 -7.12 -8.72 26.82
CA ALA A 196 -5.92 -9.19 27.48
C ALA A 196 -5.31 -8.01 28.30
N HIS A 197 -5.44 -8.08 29.59
CA HIS A 197 -4.78 -7.20 30.53
C HIS A 197 -3.29 -7.57 30.58
N GLY A 198 -2.43 -6.76 30.03
CA GLY A 198 -0.95 -6.89 30.09
C GLY A 198 -0.29 -5.55 30.40
N GLU A 199 0.68 -5.60 31.27
CA GLU A 199 1.44 -4.54 31.93
C GLU A 199 1.71 -3.20 31.22
N HIS A 200 1.77 -2.15 32.04
CA HIS A 200 1.52 -0.75 31.78
C HIS A 200 2.73 0.08 31.30
N GLN A 201 3.01 0.10 29.99
CA GLN A 201 3.56 1.31 29.40
C GLN A 201 2.38 2.10 28.79
N SER A 202 2.17 3.36 29.20
CA SER A 202 1.10 4.16 28.63
C SER A 202 1.39 4.45 27.14
N ILE A 203 0.36 4.45 26.33
CA ILE A 203 0.43 4.74 24.87
C ILE A 203 1.15 6.08 24.63
N GLY A 204 0.86 7.11 25.46
CA GLY A 204 1.49 8.43 25.35
C GLY A 204 3.00 8.39 25.54
N ASN A 205 3.49 7.61 26.53
CA ASN A 205 4.92 7.45 26.78
C ASN A 205 5.60 6.72 25.62
N ALA A 206 4.98 5.68 25.06
CA ALA A 206 5.53 4.96 23.91
C ALA A 206 5.64 5.87 22.67
N ILE A 207 4.65 6.72 22.41
CA ILE A 207 4.69 7.70 21.32
C ILE A 207 5.81 8.72 21.57
N ARG A 208 5.86 9.31 22.77
CA ARG A 208 6.90 10.29 23.12
C ARG A 208 8.31 9.71 23.00
N GLU A 209 8.51 8.47 23.47
CA GLU A 209 9.77 7.74 23.36
C GLU A 209 10.16 7.56 21.88
N ALA A 210 9.23 7.10 21.04
CA ALA A 210 9.49 6.86 19.63
C ALA A 210 9.83 8.15 18.85
N PHE A 211 9.04 9.21 19.04
CA PHE A 211 9.26 10.50 18.35
C PHE A 211 10.48 11.27 18.87
N SER A 212 10.98 10.95 20.07
CA SER A 212 12.26 11.46 20.57
C SER A 212 13.46 10.67 20.09
N HIS A 213 13.25 9.50 19.44
CA HIS A 213 14.30 8.60 19.02
C HIS A 213 14.70 8.84 17.55
N LYS A 214 15.87 9.42 17.30
CA LYS A 214 16.35 9.77 15.95
C LYS A 214 16.24 8.64 14.92
N PRO A 215 16.65 7.38 15.21
CA PRO A 215 16.48 6.27 14.29
C PRO A 215 15.02 6.06 13.82
N PHE A 216 14.04 6.27 14.69
CA PHE A 216 12.63 6.16 14.32
C PHE A 216 12.21 7.25 13.32
N LEU A 217 12.64 8.49 13.53
CA LEU A 217 12.38 9.58 12.59
C LEU A 217 13.06 9.35 11.24
N CYS A 218 14.29 8.81 11.24
CA CYS A 218 14.98 8.42 10.01
C CYS A 218 14.20 7.33 9.25
N LEU A 219 13.68 6.32 9.95
CA LEU A 219 12.83 5.29 9.35
C LEU A 219 11.55 5.88 8.74
N MET A 220 10.86 6.77 9.47
CA MET A 220 9.68 7.46 8.95
C MET A 220 10.00 8.24 7.67
N THR A 221 11.12 8.97 7.66
CA THR A 221 11.55 9.75 6.51
C THR A 221 11.92 8.86 5.31
N GLY A 222 12.64 7.75 5.53
CA GLY A 222 12.94 6.78 4.48
C GLY A 222 11.66 6.15 3.91
N TYR A 223 10.71 5.82 4.78
CA TYR A 223 9.45 5.20 4.37
C TYR A 223 8.51 6.18 3.64
N PHE A 224 8.57 7.46 3.96
CA PHE A 224 7.95 8.55 3.18
C PHE A 224 8.42 8.51 1.71
N VAL A 225 9.74 8.39 1.48
CA VAL A 225 10.30 8.30 0.13
C VAL A 225 9.77 7.06 -0.62
N CYS A 226 9.64 5.92 0.09
CA CYS A 226 9.04 4.72 -0.49
C CYS A 226 7.63 5.02 -1.01
N GLY A 227 6.79 5.66 -0.19
CA GLY A 227 5.43 6.03 -0.56
C GLY A 227 5.36 6.92 -1.80
N PHE A 228 6.20 7.94 -1.84
CA PHE A 228 6.29 8.84 -2.98
C PHE A 228 6.54 8.09 -4.30
N GLN A 229 7.57 7.24 -4.31
CA GLN A 229 7.99 6.50 -5.50
C GLN A 229 6.96 5.48 -5.97
N VAL A 230 6.46 4.68 -5.03
CA VAL A 230 5.49 3.61 -5.31
C VAL A 230 4.23 4.18 -5.94
N ILE A 231 3.69 5.27 -5.39
CA ILE A 231 2.44 5.82 -5.89
C ILE A 231 2.63 6.62 -7.17
N PHE A 232 3.72 7.36 -7.30
CA PHE A 232 4.01 8.02 -8.58
C PHE A 232 4.07 7.00 -9.73
N ILE A 233 4.84 5.92 -9.57
CA ILE A 233 4.96 4.89 -10.61
C ILE A 233 3.60 4.22 -10.85
N GLY A 234 2.89 3.80 -9.80
CA GLY A 234 1.61 3.12 -9.92
C GLY A 234 0.53 3.95 -10.64
N VAL A 235 0.49 5.25 -10.39
CA VAL A 235 -0.56 6.14 -10.95
C VAL A 235 -0.16 6.70 -12.32
N HIS A 236 1.10 7.09 -12.51
CA HIS A 236 1.50 7.86 -13.69
C HIS A 236 2.20 7.04 -14.77
N MET A 237 2.66 5.81 -14.49
CA MET A 237 3.40 4.99 -15.45
C MET A 237 2.62 4.72 -16.75
N PRO A 238 1.30 4.36 -16.72
CA PRO A 238 0.56 4.14 -17.95
C PRO A 238 0.50 5.39 -18.84
N ALA A 239 0.25 6.55 -18.23
CA ALA A 239 0.21 7.83 -18.93
C ALA A 239 1.59 8.24 -19.47
N TYR A 240 2.65 8.03 -18.66
CA TYR A 240 4.04 8.30 -19.05
C TYR A 240 4.46 7.48 -20.28
N LEU A 241 4.17 6.18 -20.30
CA LEU A 241 4.53 5.30 -21.43
C LEU A 241 3.82 5.71 -22.71
N LYS A 242 2.53 6.05 -22.62
CA LYS A 242 1.76 6.54 -23.77
C LYS A 242 2.31 7.87 -24.31
N ASP A 243 2.65 8.82 -23.43
CA ASP A 243 3.24 10.10 -23.82
C ASP A 243 4.62 9.93 -24.49
N LYS A 244 5.34 8.86 -24.16
CA LYS A 244 6.63 8.51 -24.74
C LYS A 244 6.53 7.65 -26.01
N GLY A 245 5.33 7.40 -26.53
CA GLY A 245 5.10 6.67 -27.77
C GLY A 245 4.90 5.16 -27.63
N ILE A 246 4.86 4.62 -26.42
CA ILE A 246 4.42 3.23 -26.16
C ILE A 246 2.89 3.22 -26.13
N LEU A 247 2.28 3.03 -27.30
CA LEU A 247 0.84 3.16 -27.45
C LEU A 247 0.07 1.88 -27.08
N ASP A 248 0.76 0.74 -27.04
CA ASP A 248 0.17 -0.53 -26.62
C ASP A 248 -0.08 -0.53 -25.11
N PRO A 249 -1.35 -0.51 -24.66
CA PRO A 249 -1.69 -0.47 -23.24
C PRO A 249 -1.22 -1.75 -22.51
N ASP A 250 -1.09 -2.88 -23.20
CA ASP A 250 -0.66 -4.15 -22.59
C ASP A 250 0.78 -4.08 -22.07
N VAL A 251 1.60 -3.17 -22.58
CA VAL A 251 2.96 -2.94 -22.06
C VAL A 251 2.89 -2.36 -20.66
N ALA A 252 2.04 -1.36 -20.44
CA ALA A 252 1.87 -0.76 -19.09
C ALA A 252 1.24 -1.76 -18.10
N VAL A 253 0.26 -2.53 -18.55
CA VAL A 253 -0.39 -3.60 -17.77
C VAL A 253 0.63 -4.63 -17.32
N THR A 254 1.39 -5.15 -18.27
CA THR A 254 2.42 -6.17 -18.00
C THR A 254 3.50 -5.61 -17.06
N ALA A 255 3.93 -4.37 -17.27
CA ALA A 255 4.92 -3.73 -16.39
C ALA A 255 4.43 -3.65 -14.94
N LEU A 256 3.22 -3.13 -14.71
CA LEU A 256 2.68 -3.02 -13.36
C LEU A 256 2.36 -4.39 -12.74
N ALA A 257 1.95 -5.37 -13.54
CA ALA A 257 1.79 -6.75 -13.09
C ALA A 257 3.14 -7.38 -12.71
N LEU A 258 4.19 -7.17 -13.49
CA LEU A 258 5.55 -7.63 -13.18
C LEU A 258 6.07 -7.02 -11.87
N ILE A 259 5.79 -5.74 -11.60
CA ILE A 259 6.10 -5.15 -10.29
C ILE A 259 5.46 -5.97 -9.17
N GLY A 260 4.17 -6.33 -9.28
CA GLY A 260 3.48 -7.15 -8.29
C GLY A 260 4.10 -8.54 -8.13
N LEU A 261 4.42 -9.19 -9.24
CA LEU A 261 5.03 -10.52 -9.25
C LEU A 261 6.42 -10.53 -8.59
N PHE A 262 7.30 -9.63 -9.03
CA PHE A 262 8.66 -9.54 -8.49
C PHE A 262 8.69 -9.04 -7.04
N ASN A 263 7.69 -8.26 -6.60
CA ASN A 263 7.55 -7.84 -5.21
C ASN A 263 7.37 -9.02 -4.24
N ILE A 264 6.76 -10.13 -4.67
CA ILE A 264 6.65 -11.34 -3.85
C ILE A 264 8.05 -11.84 -3.48
N PHE A 265 8.92 -11.98 -4.48
CA PHE A 265 10.30 -12.44 -4.28
C PHE A 265 11.12 -11.43 -3.49
N GLY A 266 11.03 -10.14 -3.86
CA GLY A 266 11.78 -9.07 -3.21
C GLY A 266 11.48 -8.98 -1.71
N SER A 267 10.21 -8.96 -1.34
CA SER A 267 9.78 -8.89 0.07
C SER A 267 10.19 -10.14 0.85
N PHE A 268 10.10 -11.34 0.23
CA PHE A 268 10.53 -12.59 0.85
C PHE A 268 12.04 -12.60 1.14
N TYR A 269 12.86 -12.28 0.13
CA TYR A 269 14.32 -12.26 0.30
C TYR A 269 14.78 -11.15 1.24
N ALA A 270 14.16 -9.95 1.19
CA ALA A 270 14.45 -8.88 2.14
C ALA A 270 14.18 -9.31 3.59
N GLY A 271 13.03 -9.95 3.85
CA GLY A 271 12.70 -10.48 5.16
C GLY A 271 13.70 -11.54 5.64
N LYS A 272 14.08 -12.47 4.77
CA LYS A 272 15.07 -13.52 5.07
C LYS A 272 16.47 -12.94 5.36
N LEU A 273 16.96 -12.04 4.51
CA LEU A 273 18.26 -11.39 4.67
C LEU A 273 18.29 -10.47 5.91
N GLY A 274 17.15 -9.85 6.29
CA GLY A 274 17.04 -9.06 7.52
C GLY A 274 17.23 -9.85 8.81
N GLY A 275 17.19 -11.18 8.75
CA GLY A 275 17.56 -12.06 9.87
C GLY A 275 19.08 -12.25 10.05
N THR A 276 19.87 -12.02 9.01
CA THR A 276 21.33 -12.29 8.99
C THR A 276 22.17 -11.02 8.80
N ILE A 277 21.64 -10.02 8.11
CA ILE A 277 22.31 -8.75 7.81
C ILE A 277 21.59 -7.62 8.57
N GLN A 278 22.34 -6.61 9.04
CA GLN A 278 21.73 -5.44 9.65
C GLN A 278 20.74 -4.78 8.68
N LYS A 279 19.50 -4.66 9.12
CA LYS A 279 18.37 -4.21 8.28
C LYS A 279 18.57 -2.81 7.71
N ARG A 280 19.30 -1.93 8.46
CA ARG A 280 19.65 -0.58 7.98
C ARG A 280 20.46 -0.62 6.66
N TYR A 281 21.43 -1.50 6.53
CA TYR A 281 22.22 -1.60 5.30
C TYR A 281 21.39 -2.17 4.15
N LEU A 282 20.49 -3.10 4.42
CA LEU A 282 19.54 -3.58 3.41
C LEU A 282 18.60 -2.47 2.95
N LEU A 283 18.10 -1.61 3.86
CA LEU A 283 17.31 -0.44 3.48
C LEU A 283 18.12 0.53 2.59
N CYS A 284 19.37 0.84 2.98
CA CYS A 284 20.25 1.68 2.16
C CYS A 284 20.48 1.07 0.77
N THR A 285 20.75 -0.23 0.70
CA THR A 285 20.93 -0.95 -0.57
C THR A 285 19.68 -0.89 -1.43
N ILE A 286 18.49 -1.10 -0.85
CA ILE A 286 17.23 -1.01 -1.58
C ILE A 286 17.02 0.39 -2.19
N TYR A 287 17.17 1.45 -1.39
CA TYR A 287 16.97 2.82 -1.89
C TYR A 287 18.04 3.22 -2.91
N PHE A 288 19.28 2.85 -2.70
CA PHE A 288 20.36 3.08 -3.67
C PHE A 288 20.12 2.31 -4.97
N SER A 289 19.70 1.03 -4.88
CA SER A 289 19.38 0.22 -6.05
C SER A 289 18.18 0.80 -6.82
N ARG A 290 17.18 1.40 -6.14
CA ARG A 290 16.10 2.13 -6.81
C ARG A 290 16.63 3.31 -7.61
N ALA A 291 17.58 4.09 -7.08
CA ALA A 291 18.20 5.18 -7.84
C ALA A 291 18.88 4.64 -9.10
N ILE A 292 19.61 3.52 -9.00
CA ILE A 292 20.25 2.87 -10.16
C ILE A 292 19.20 2.42 -11.17
N VAL A 293 18.17 1.69 -10.76
CA VAL A 293 17.12 1.16 -11.66
C VAL A 293 16.39 2.30 -12.38
N VAL A 294 16.04 3.36 -11.66
CA VAL A 294 15.39 4.54 -12.25
C VAL A 294 16.35 5.27 -13.19
N GLY A 295 17.62 5.47 -12.79
CA GLY A 295 18.64 6.10 -13.63
C GLY A 295 18.88 5.35 -14.93
N LEU A 296 19.04 4.03 -14.86
CA LEU A 296 19.21 3.18 -16.04
C LEU A 296 17.98 3.24 -16.96
N PHE A 297 16.78 3.22 -16.39
CA PHE A 297 15.53 3.32 -17.17
C PHE A 297 15.43 4.66 -17.93
N LEU A 298 15.83 5.76 -17.32
CA LEU A 298 15.77 7.08 -17.94
C LEU A 298 16.87 7.30 -19.01
N LEU A 299 18.01 6.63 -18.86
CA LEU A 299 19.14 6.71 -19.79
C LEU A 299 19.02 5.72 -20.95
N ALA A 300 18.37 4.58 -20.74
CA ALA A 300 18.20 3.56 -21.78
C ALA A 300 17.20 4.01 -22.86
N PRO A 301 17.40 3.58 -24.12
CA PRO A 301 16.37 3.73 -25.14
C PRO A 301 15.05 3.10 -24.67
N LEU A 302 13.97 3.87 -24.76
CA LEU A 302 12.66 3.38 -24.33
C LEU A 302 12.15 2.31 -25.30
N SER A 303 11.91 1.13 -24.78
CA SER A 303 11.37 -0.02 -25.50
C SER A 303 10.53 -0.88 -24.55
N THR A 304 9.72 -1.78 -25.08
CA THR A 304 8.98 -2.75 -24.26
C THR A 304 9.91 -3.51 -23.29
N TRP A 305 11.09 -3.91 -23.75
CA TRP A 305 12.05 -4.62 -22.89
C TRP A 305 12.65 -3.75 -21.79
N SER A 306 13.00 -2.49 -22.08
CA SER A 306 13.50 -1.57 -21.04
C SER A 306 12.43 -1.31 -19.98
N VAL A 307 11.15 -1.23 -20.36
CA VAL A 307 10.01 -1.10 -19.44
C VAL A 307 9.86 -2.34 -18.56
N TYR A 308 9.96 -3.55 -19.15
CA TYR A 308 9.83 -4.80 -18.37
C TYR A 308 11.01 -5.03 -17.43
N LEU A 309 12.23 -4.72 -17.85
CA LEU A 309 13.41 -4.79 -16.99
C LEU A 309 13.32 -3.79 -15.82
N PHE A 310 12.88 -2.56 -16.12
CA PHE A 310 12.58 -1.58 -15.07
C PHE A 310 11.53 -2.10 -14.08
N ALA A 311 10.43 -2.65 -14.59
CA ALA A 311 9.34 -3.18 -13.78
C ALA A 311 9.79 -4.35 -12.89
N ALA A 312 10.58 -5.28 -13.43
CA ALA A 312 11.15 -6.40 -12.68
C ALA A 312 12.12 -5.91 -11.58
N GLY A 313 13.05 -5.00 -11.93
CA GLY A 313 13.98 -4.40 -10.97
C GLY A 313 13.29 -3.62 -9.87
N MET A 314 12.35 -2.74 -10.24
CA MET A 314 11.55 -2.01 -9.25
C MET A 314 10.67 -2.95 -8.42
N GLY A 315 10.11 -4.00 -9.02
CA GLY A 315 9.30 -5.00 -8.33
C GLY A 315 10.07 -5.69 -7.21
N LEU A 316 11.31 -6.13 -7.45
CA LEU A 316 12.18 -6.71 -6.41
C LEU A 316 12.43 -5.76 -5.24
N LEU A 317 12.43 -4.46 -5.51
CA LEU A 317 12.69 -3.41 -4.52
C LEU A 317 11.40 -2.79 -3.94
N TRP A 318 10.20 -3.14 -4.48
CA TRP A 318 8.94 -2.40 -4.30
C TRP A 318 8.54 -2.20 -2.84
N LEU A 319 8.16 -3.27 -2.16
CA LEU A 319 7.80 -3.26 -0.74
C LEU A 319 8.80 -4.07 0.11
N SER A 320 10.00 -4.32 -0.40
CA SER A 320 11.07 -5.00 0.33
C SER A 320 11.53 -4.23 1.57
N THR A 321 11.20 -2.93 1.63
CA THR A 321 11.41 -2.09 2.81
C THR A 321 10.49 -2.44 3.99
N VAL A 322 9.31 -3.03 3.74
CA VAL A 322 8.28 -3.29 4.78
C VAL A 322 8.77 -4.23 5.88
N PRO A 323 9.25 -5.46 5.57
CA PRO A 323 9.71 -6.39 6.60
C PRO A 323 10.93 -5.86 7.37
N LEU A 324 11.81 -5.13 6.70
CA LEU A 324 13.00 -4.54 7.30
C LEU A 324 12.64 -3.42 8.29
N THR A 325 11.76 -2.50 7.87
CA THR A 325 11.30 -1.39 8.71
C THR A 325 10.59 -1.89 9.96
N ASN A 326 9.64 -2.82 9.82
CA ASN A 326 8.95 -3.42 10.97
C ASN A 326 9.92 -4.20 11.86
N GLY A 327 10.90 -4.89 11.28
CA GLY A 327 11.95 -5.57 12.02
C GLY A 327 12.82 -4.61 12.84
N ILE A 328 13.17 -3.44 12.31
CA ILE A 328 13.93 -2.41 13.05
C ILE A 328 13.09 -1.85 14.19
N ILE A 329 11.81 -1.51 13.96
CA ILE A 329 10.91 -1.00 15.01
C ILE A 329 10.79 -2.04 16.14
N ALA A 330 10.61 -3.32 15.80
CA ALA A 330 10.55 -4.40 16.77
C ALA A 330 11.85 -4.57 17.57
N SER A 331 13.01 -4.38 16.93
CA SER A 331 14.32 -4.45 17.59
C SER A 331 14.53 -3.29 18.56
N ILE A 332 14.10 -2.08 18.22
CA ILE A 332 14.32 -0.87 19.03
C ILE A 332 13.32 -0.80 20.19
N PHE A 333 12.01 -0.97 19.92
CA PHE A 333 10.94 -0.68 20.91
C PHE A 333 10.27 -1.94 21.46
N GLY A 334 10.63 -3.13 20.94
CA GLY A 334 9.96 -4.38 21.26
C GLY A 334 8.63 -4.55 20.51
N VAL A 335 7.93 -5.64 20.82
CA VAL A 335 6.70 -6.04 20.07
C VAL A 335 5.41 -5.44 20.65
N LYS A 336 5.45 -4.92 21.88
CA LYS A 336 4.24 -4.47 22.61
C LYS A 336 3.45 -3.39 21.86
N HIS A 337 4.13 -2.36 21.35
CA HIS A 337 3.53 -1.24 20.62
C HIS A 337 3.88 -1.25 19.13
N LEU A 338 4.35 -2.40 18.61
CA LEU A 338 4.82 -2.54 17.24
C LEU A 338 3.78 -2.09 16.21
N SER A 339 2.54 -2.54 16.34
CA SER A 339 1.47 -2.20 15.39
C SER A 339 1.19 -0.70 15.35
N MET A 340 1.15 -0.05 16.51
CA MET A 340 0.93 1.39 16.61
C MET A 340 2.10 2.18 16.00
N LEU A 341 3.34 1.84 16.35
CA LEU A 341 4.54 2.53 15.83
C LEU A 341 4.71 2.30 14.34
N SER A 342 4.46 1.08 13.85
CA SER A 342 4.41 0.80 12.41
C SER A 342 3.30 1.57 11.71
N GLY A 343 2.20 1.84 12.39
CA GLY A 343 1.12 2.70 11.90
C GLY A 343 1.57 4.14 11.63
N PHE A 344 2.38 4.74 12.53
CA PHE A 344 2.94 6.08 12.29
C PHE A 344 3.93 6.09 11.12
N VAL A 345 4.76 5.06 11.01
CA VAL A 345 5.67 4.91 9.86
C VAL A 345 4.88 4.73 8.57
N PHE A 346 3.81 3.94 8.59
CA PHE A 346 2.90 3.79 7.46
C PHE A 346 2.17 5.09 7.10
N PHE A 347 1.76 5.89 8.10
CA PHE A 347 1.19 7.21 7.85
C PHE A 347 2.18 8.13 7.12
N SER A 348 3.46 8.13 7.52
CA SER A 348 4.51 8.85 6.80
C SER A 348 4.63 8.41 5.33
N HIS A 349 4.56 7.09 5.07
CA HIS A 349 4.50 6.54 3.71
C HIS A 349 3.31 7.10 2.93
N GLN A 350 2.14 7.21 3.54
CA GLN A 350 0.94 7.71 2.89
C GLN A 350 1.00 9.22 2.62
N VAL A 351 1.69 9.99 3.46
CA VAL A 351 2.02 11.41 3.17
C VAL A 351 2.94 11.50 1.94
N GLY A 352 3.96 10.63 1.87
CA GLY A 352 4.80 10.51 0.68
C GLY A 352 4.00 10.11 -0.56
N SER A 353 3.08 9.16 -0.42
CA SER A 353 2.16 8.72 -1.47
C SER A 353 1.26 9.86 -1.97
N PHE A 354 0.73 10.68 -1.06
CA PHE A 354 -0.02 11.88 -1.40
C PHE A 354 0.81 12.80 -2.32
N LEU A 355 2.02 13.12 -1.90
CA LEU A 355 2.89 14.00 -2.69
C LEU A 355 3.31 13.38 -4.01
N GLY A 356 3.59 12.08 -4.06
CA GLY A 356 3.98 11.36 -5.28
C GLY A 356 2.87 11.36 -6.32
N ALA A 357 1.62 11.12 -5.92
CA ALA A 357 0.47 11.20 -6.81
C ALA A 357 0.21 12.63 -7.28
N TRP A 358 0.05 13.55 -6.34
CA TRP A 358 -0.31 14.95 -6.65
C TRP A 358 0.77 15.66 -7.46
N LEU A 359 2.04 15.66 -7.01
CA LEU A 359 3.13 16.34 -7.73
C LEU A 359 3.33 15.77 -9.13
N GLY A 360 3.10 14.46 -9.33
CA GLY A 360 3.12 13.86 -10.66
C GLY A 360 2.13 14.53 -11.61
N GLY A 361 0.89 14.70 -11.19
CA GLY A 361 -0.14 15.38 -11.97
C GLY A 361 0.08 16.89 -12.10
N TYR A 362 0.40 17.57 -11.00
CA TYR A 362 0.66 19.01 -10.96
C TYR A 362 1.81 19.44 -11.89
N LEU A 363 2.96 18.78 -11.73
CA LEU A 363 4.15 19.12 -12.54
C LEU A 363 3.93 18.74 -14.01
N TYR A 364 3.21 17.66 -14.29
CA TYR A 364 2.84 17.34 -15.67
C TYR A 364 1.92 18.44 -16.28
N THR A 365 0.92 18.88 -15.56
CA THR A 365 0.02 19.95 -16.04
C THR A 365 0.78 21.25 -16.31
N ARG A 366 1.83 21.54 -15.52
CA ARG A 366 2.62 22.78 -15.65
C ARG A 366 3.72 22.69 -16.70
N PHE A 367 4.40 21.54 -16.86
CA PHE A 367 5.56 21.37 -17.72
C PHE A 367 5.33 20.49 -18.96
N GLY A 368 4.19 19.85 -19.08
CA GLY A 368 3.84 18.94 -20.18
C GLY A 368 4.62 17.62 -20.19
N ASN A 369 5.41 17.33 -19.15
CA ASN A 369 6.20 16.10 -19.05
C ASN A 369 6.49 15.72 -17.60
N TYR A 370 7.02 14.50 -17.38
CA TYR A 370 7.35 13.94 -16.06
C TYR A 370 8.84 14.09 -15.66
N ASN A 371 9.68 14.79 -16.43
CA ASN A 371 11.13 14.84 -16.20
C ASN A 371 11.49 15.36 -14.80
N ALA A 372 10.79 16.42 -14.34
CA ALA A 372 11.00 17.00 -13.02
C ALA A 372 10.70 15.97 -11.91
N VAL A 373 9.62 15.19 -12.04
CA VAL A 373 9.25 14.18 -11.03
C VAL A 373 10.25 13.04 -11.01
N TRP A 374 10.71 12.57 -12.16
CA TRP A 374 11.77 11.55 -12.23
C TRP A 374 13.08 12.03 -11.57
N GLY A 375 13.45 13.31 -11.78
CA GLY A 375 14.57 13.92 -11.07
C GLY A 375 14.39 13.94 -9.56
N ILE A 376 13.19 14.30 -9.08
CA ILE A 376 12.84 14.25 -7.65
C ILE A 376 12.96 12.81 -7.11
N ILE A 377 12.50 11.80 -7.85
CA ILE A 377 12.60 10.38 -7.45
C ILE A 377 14.05 9.96 -7.26
N LEU A 378 14.94 10.33 -8.18
CA LEU A 378 16.38 10.04 -8.07
C LEU A 378 16.99 10.69 -6.82
N LEU A 379 16.73 11.98 -6.60
CA LEU A 379 17.22 12.72 -5.43
C LEU A 379 16.68 12.12 -4.12
N LEU A 380 15.39 11.80 -4.07
CA LEU A 380 14.76 11.17 -2.91
C LEU A 380 15.31 9.77 -2.64
N SER A 381 15.66 9.00 -3.68
CA SER A 381 16.29 7.67 -3.50
C SER A 381 17.65 7.80 -2.82
N LEU A 382 18.48 8.73 -3.28
CA LEU A 382 19.79 9.00 -2.68
C LEU A 382 19.64 9.56 -1.25
N PHE A 383 18.71 10.48 -1.07
CA PHE A 383 18.38 11.03 0.26
C PHE A 383 17.94 9.93 1.24
N ALA A 384 17.03 9.04 0.83
CA ALA A 384 16.60 7.92 1.68
C ALA A 384 17.74 6.95 2.00
N THR A 385 18.66 6.73 1.06
CA THR A 385 19.89 5.97 1.30
C THR A 385 20.69 6.58 2.45
N LEU A 386 20.94 7.89 2.40
CA LEU A 386 21.72 8.60 3.42
C LEU A 386 21.00 8.67 4.77
N VAL A 387 19.69 8.92 4.76
CA VAL A 387 18.89 9.02 6.00
C VAL A 387 18.81 7.69 6.75
N ASN A 388 18.87 6.54 6.07
CA ASN A 388 18.84 5.23 6.72
C ASN A 388 20.22 4.78 7.24
N LEU A 389 21.33 5.37 6.83
CA LEU A 389 22.67 5.00 7.31
C LEU A 389 22.84 5.13 8.83
N PRO A 390 22.40 6.22 9.50
CA PRO A 390 22.56 6.38 10.94
C PRO A 390 21.56 5.56 11.78
N VAL A 391 20.63 4.82 11.15
CA VAL A 391 19.62 4.04 11.88
C VAL A 391 20.32 2.97 12.73
N SER A 392 20.13 3.05 14.05
CA SER A 392 20.60 2.06 15.01
C SER A 392 19.48 1.07 15.34
N GLU A 393 19.80 -0.22 15.34
CA GLU A 393 18.86 -1.30 15.70
C GLU A 393 18.96 -1.67 17.19
N LYS A 394 19.73 -0.91 17.99
CA LYS A 394 19.90 -1.17 19.42
C LYS A 394 18.60 -0.87 20.17
N PRO A 395 18.18 -1.75 21.09
CA PRO A 395 17.02 -1.52 21.94
C PRO A 395 17.13 -0.21 22.72
N VAL A 396 16.02 0.49 22.91
CA VAL A 396 15.95 1.65 23.83
C VAL A 396 16.18 1.15 25.25
N GLN A 397 17.20 1.74 25.93
CA GLN A 397 17.43 1.47 27.34
C GLN A 397 16.31 2.13 28.16
N ARG A 398 15.36 1.33 28.62
CA ARG A 398 14.35 1.79 29.57
C ARG A 398 14.97 1.68 30.97
N LEU A 399 15.11 2.81 31.67
CA LEU A 399 15.38 2.80 33.09
C LEU A 399 14.26 1.96 33.73
N GLN A 400 14.62 0.83 34.33
CA GLN A 400 13.71 0.11 35.21
C GLN A 400 13.42 1.08 36.36
N THR A 401 12.26 1.75 36.30
CA THR A 401 11.71 2.44 37.47
C THR A 401 11.38 1.34 38.47
N ALA A 402 12.22 1.22 39.47
CA ALA A 402 12.02 0.38 40.65
C ALA A 402 10.72 0.73 41.37
#